data_7160f78c384edc7f74af4bce611ca1c9
#
_entry.id   7160f78c384edc7f74af4bce611ca1c9
#
_cell.length_a   1.000
_cell.length_b   1.000
_cell.length_c   1.000
_cell.angle_alpha   90.00
_cell.angle_beta   90.00
_cell.angle_gamma   90.00
#
_symmetry.space_group_name_H-M   'P 1'
#
loop_
_entity.id
_entity.type
_entity.pdbx_description
1 polymer ?
#
loop_
_entity_poly.entity_id
_entity_poly.type
_entity_poly.pdbx_seq_one_letter_code
_entity_poly.pdbx_strand_id
1 'polypeptide(L)'
;MHAAMRHAAMVVTLLAAGCGGAVPALLGEPDRPVPASEPRAVVHVVVDLEATQDCEETFDLRVYENRAVDLVEWDRQAGSCKGRVLSIRYLSGRTDEGSILAAIRPLALRVAVVGQSGRSP
;
A
#
# COMPACT_ATOMS: atom_id res chain seq x y z
N MET A 1 -57.04 -56.18 0.87
CA MET A 1 -55.95 -55.58 0.08
C MET A 1 -55.65 -54.24 0.66
N HIS A 2 -54.62 -54.17 1.40
CA HIS A 2 -54.19 -52.87 2.01
C HIS A 2 -52.96 -52.37 1.29
N ALA A 3 -53.12 -51.31 0.54
CA ALA A 3 -52.01 -50.61 -0.04
C ALA A 3 -51.40 -49.76 1.07
N ALA A 4 -50.24 -50.16 1.54
CA ALA A 4 -49.47 -49.36 2.48
C ALA A 4 -48.87 -48.21 1.72
N MET A 5 -49.41 -47.05 1.95
CA MET A 5 -48.91 -45.83 1.40
C MET A 5 -47.72 -45.39 2.26
N ARG A 6 -46.51 -45.67 1.79
CA ARG A 6 -45.26 -45.19 2.42
C ARG A 6 -45.07 -43.76 2.02
N HIS A 7 -45.31 -42.88 2.97
CA HIS A 7 -44.88 -41.49 2.85
C HIS A 7 -43.39 -41.45 3.07
N ALA A 8 -42.65 -41.28 2.02
CA ALA A 8 -41.25 -40.94 2.11
C ALA A 8 -41.16 -39.48 2.54
N ALA A 9 -40.87 -39.27 3.79
CA ALA A 9 -40.53 -37.94 4.27
C ALA A 9 -39.19 -37.56 3.67
N MET A 10 -39.23 -36.71 2.69
CA MET A 10 -38.04 -36.11 2.09
C MET A 10 -37.54 -35.03 3.07
N VAL A 11 -36.56 -35.40 3.86
CA VAL A 11 -35.86 -34.44 4.70
C VAL A 11 -34.99 -33.61 3.77
N VAL A 12 -35.45 -32.45 3.42
CA VAL A 12 -34.65 -31.45 2.74
C VAL A 12 -33.75 -30.83 3.82
N THR A 13 -32.57 -31.37 3.90
CA THR A 13 -31.50 -30.71 4.70
C THR A 13 -31.07 -29.46 3.94
N LEU A 14 -31.63 -28.33 4.32
CA LEU A 14 -31.08 -27.05 3.90
C LEU A 14 -29.70 -26.93 4.58
N LEU A 15 -28.70 -27.30 3.84
CA LEU A 15 -27.34 -26.81 4.13
C LEU A 15 -27.36 -25.32 3.91
N ALA A 16 -27.61 -24.56 4.96
CA ALA A 16 -27.29 -23.18 4.98
C ALA A 16 -25.78 -23.11 4.81
N ALA A 17 -25.32 -22.94 3.58
CA ALA A 17 -23.95 -22.50 3.34
C ALA A 17 -23.85 -21.15 4.01
N GLY A 18 -23.31 -21.15 5.22
CA GLY A 18 -23.01 -19.92 5.90
C GLY A 18 -22.12 -19.12 4.98
N CYS A 19 -22.61 -17.99 4.49
CA CYS A 19 -21.76 -16.95 3.95
C CYS A 19 -20.95 -16.42 5.12
N GLY A 20 -20.11 -17.26 5.70
CA GLY A 20 -19.09 -16.80 6.61
C GLY A 20 -18.21 -15.88 5.82
N GLY A 21 -18.08 -14.64 6.26
CA GLY A 21 -17.21 -13.67 5.64
C GLY A 21 -15.74 -14.01 5.76
N ALA A 22 -15.37 -15.23 5.43
CA ALA A 22 -13.98 -15.59 5.23
C ALA A 22 -13.54 -14.88 3.96
N VAL A 23 -13.03 -13.68 4.12
CA VAL A 23 -12.34 -12.98 3.04
C VAL A 23 -11.17 -13.87 2.63
N PRO A 24 -11.10 -14.28 1.38
CA PRO A 24 -9.99 -15.08 0.91
C PRO A 24 -8.67 -14.35 1.18
N ALA A 25 -7.69 -15.06 1.71
CA ALA A 25 -6.33 -14.54 1.89
C ALA A 25 -5.74 -13.96 0.59
N LEU A 26 -6.31 -14.33 -0.56
CA LEU A 26 -5.95 -13.84 -1.88
C LEU A 26 -6.21 -12.34 -2.11
N LEU A 27 -7.08 -11.72 -1.33
CA LEU A 27 -7.37 -10.28 -1.43
C LEU A 27 -6.45 -9.42 -0.56
N GLY A 28 -5.45 -10.03 0.04
CA GLY A 28 -4.55 -9.37 0.96
C GLY A 28 -5.17 -9.18 2.35
N GLU A 29 -4.32 -8.97 3.31
CA GLU A 29 -4.76 -8.61 4.65
C GLU A 29 -5.38 -7.22 4.65
N PRO A 30 -6.46 -6.99 5.40
CA PRO A 30 -6.98 -5.66 5.57
C PRO A 30 -5.89 -4.76 6.17
N ASP A 31 -5.96 -3.47 5.84
CA ASP A 31 -5.03 -2.49 6.38
C ASP A 31 -5.10 -2.50 7.90
N ARG A 32 -4.03 -2.94 8.51
CA ARG A 32 -3.87 -2.89 9.96
C ARG A 32 -3.01 -1.70 10.33
N PRO A 33 -3.33 -1.01 11.40
CA PRO A 33 -2.45 0.02 11.92
C PRO A 33 -1.06 -0.55 12.17
N VAL A 34 -0.04 0.17 11.71
CA VAL A 34 1.34 -0.23 11.93
C VAL A 34 1.68 0.05 13.40
N PRO A 35 2.17 -0.95 14.14
CA PRO A 35 2.55 -0.73 15.54
C PRO A 35 3.59 0.38 15.68
N ALA A 36 3.45 1.21 16.70
CA ALA A 36 4.40 2.27 16.97
C ALA A 36 5.83 1.75 17.23
N SER A 37 5.93 0.50 17.68
CA SER A 37 7.20 -0.18 17.95
C SER A 37 7.90 -0.70 16.69
N GLU A 38 7.21 -0.76 15.55
CA GLU A 38 7.83 -1.23 14.32
C GLU A 38 8.87 -0.22 13.84
N PRO A 39 10.10 -0.67 13.51
CA PRO A 39 11.16 0.25 13.12
C PRO A 39 10.85 0.95 11.79
N ARG A 40 11.18 2.23 11.74
CA ARG A 40 11.00 3.10 10.59
C ARG A 40 12.30 3.77 10.23
N ALA A 41 12.47 4.06 8.96
CA ALA A 41 13.55 4.89 8.44
C ALA A 41 12.95 5.94 7.49
N VAL A 42 13.74 6.94 7.17
CA VAL A 42 13.32 8.03 6.29
C VAL A 42 14.38 8.25 5.22
N VAL A 43 13.93 8.42 3.99
CA VAL A 43 14.76 8.88 2.89
C VAL A 43 14.25 10.23 2.40
N HIS A 44 15.15 11.17 2.16
CA HIS A 44 14.84 12.47 1.59
C HIS A 44 15.27 12.49 0.14
N VAL A 45 14.35 12.87 -0.74
CA VAL A 45 14.60 12.92 -2.18
C VAL A 45 14.13 14.23 -2.79
N VAL A 46 14.78 14.61 -3.88
CA VAL A 46 14.29 15.64 -4.79
C VAL A 46 13.75 14.94 -6.01
N VAL A 47 12.55 15.29 -6.42
CA VAL A 47 11.91 14.72 -7.61
C VAL A 47 11.48 15.79 -8.59
N ASP A 48 11.61 15.48 -9.87
CA ASP A 48 10.96 16.21 -10.94
C ASP A 48 9.83 15.32 -11.47
N LEU A 49 8.61 15.82 -11.37
CA LEU A 49 7.42 15.11 -11.84
C LEU A 49 6.97 15.66 -13.17
N GLU A 50 6.23 14.87 -13.92
CA GLU A 50 5.56 15.33 -15.11
C GLU A 50 4.61 16.47 -14.75
N ALA A 51 4.65 17.57 -15.56
CA ALA A 51 3.88 18.77 -15.28
C ALA A 51 2.40 18.55 -15.56
N THR A 52 1.69 18.15 -14.53
CA THR A 52 0.24 17.99 -14.52
C THR A 52 -0.34 18.77 -13.35
N GLN A 53 -1.64 19.02 -13.37
CA GLN A 53 -2.30 19.79 -12.30
C GLN A 53 -2.19 19.13 -10.92
N ASP A 54 -2.17 17.80 -10.89
CA ASP A 54 -2.19 16.98 -9.69
C ASP A 54 -1.00 16.01 -9.63
N CYS A 55 0.17 16.51 -10.03
CA CYS A 55 1.40 15.70 -10.06
C CYS A 55 1.77 15.12 -8.69
N GLU A 56 1.59 15.89 -7.63
CA GLU A 56 1.87 15.46 -6.27
C GLU A 56 0.93 14.33 -5.84
N GLU A 57 -0.37 14.53 -6.01
CA GLU A 57 -1.38 13.52 -5.66
C GLU A 57 -1.20 12.22 -6.46
N THR A 58 -0.95 12.34 -7.76
CA THR A 58 -0.71 11.19 -8.64
C THR A 58 0.50 10.38 -8.18
N PHE A 59 1.56 11.06 -7.80
CA PHE A 59 2.75 10.42 -7.26
C PHE A 59 2.44 9.71 -5.92
N ASP A 60 1.77 10.38 -5.01
CA ASP A 60 1.43 9.83 -3.70
C ASP A 60 0.60 8.56 -3.81
N LEU A 61 -0.41 8.56 -4.66
CA LEU A 61 -1.27 7.40 -4.86
C LEU A 61 -0.47 6.17 -5.31
N ARG A 62 0.54 6.39 -6.15
CA ARG A 62 1.40 5.31 -6.63
C ARG A 62 2.38 4.84 -5.57
N VAL A 63 2.96 5.76 -4.83
CA VAL A 63 3.92 5.43 -3.77
C VAL A 63 3.24 4.65 -2.65
N TYR A 64 2.05 5.05 -2.24
CA TYR A 64 1.29 4.37 -1.20
C TYR A 64 0.76 2.98 -1.59
N GLU A 65 0.85 2.59 -2.85
CA GLU A 65 0.60 1.19 -3.24
C GLU A 65 1.63 0.25 -2.60
N ASN A 66 2.81 0.76 -2.27
CA ASN A 66 3.81 0.02 -1.52
C ASN A 66 3.45 0.04 -0.03
N ARG A 67 3.05 -1.11 0.50
CA ARG A 67 2.61 -1.25 1.90
C ARG A 67 3.72 -1.05 2.93
N ALA A 68 4.96 -1.01 2.50
CA ALA A 68 6.09 -0.68 3.38
C ALA A 68 6.31 0.82 3.50
N VAL A 69 5.62 1.64 2.72
CA VAL A 69 5.63 3.09 2.88
C VAL A 69 4.62 3.50 3.95
N ASP A 70 5.09 4.24 4.93
CA ASP A 70 4.31 4.66 6.09
C ASP A 70 3.82 6.11 5.95
N LEU A 71 4.66 6.99 5.42
CA LEU A 71 4.30 8.40 5.27
C LEU A 71 5.13 9.07 4.18
N VAL A 72 4.47 9.88 3.37
CA VAL A 72 5.12 10.78 2.40
C VAL A 72 4.81 12.21 2.82
N GLU A 73 5.84 13.01 3.04
CA GLU A 73 5.72 14.42 3.37
C GLU A 73 6.42 15.28 2.32
N TRP A 74 5.68 16.19 1.73
CA TRP A 74 6.18 17.12 0.74
C TRP A 74 6.66 18.43 1.36
N ASP A 75 7.57 19.11 0.68
CA ASP A 75 7.88 20.49 0.98
C ASP A 75 6.66 21.41 0.80
N ARG A 76 6.79 22.68 1.13
CA ARG A 76 5.68 23.64 1.07
C ARG A 76 5.51 24.32 -0.28
N GLN A 77 6.17 23.84 -1.33
CA GLN A 77 6.09 24.42 -2.67
C GLN A 77 4.89 23.82 -3.45
N ALA A 78 3.72 23.86 -2.87
CA ALA A 78 2.52 23.35 -3.49
C ALA A 78 2.30 23.96 -4.88
N GLY A 79 1.88 23.12 -5.82
CA GLY A 79 1.62 23.53 -7.21
C GLY A 79 2.80 23.44 -8.15
N SER A 80 4.01 23.19 -7.64
CA SER A 80 5.18 22.91 -8.48
C SER A 80 5.34 21.40 -8.67
N CYS A 81 5.74 20.99 -9.86
CA CYS A 81 6.04 19.58 -10.16
C CYS A 81 7.54 19.31 -10.28
N LYS A 82 8.36 20.34 -10.36
CA LYS A 82 9.82 20.23 -10.49
C LYS A 82 10.54 20.65 -9.23
N GLY A 83 11.66 19.98 -8.96
CA GLY A 83 12.53 20.33 -7.84
C GLY A 83 11.85 20.16 -6.49
N ARG A 84 10.91 19.28 -6.37
CA ARG A 84 10.16 19.05 -5.14
C ARG A 84 10.95 18.16 -4.19
N VAL A 85 11.09 18.64 -2.96
CA VAL A 85 11.72 17.87 -1.89
C VAL A 85 10.61 17.13 -1.12
N LEU A 86 10.80 15.85 -0.91
CA LEU A 86 9.91 15.06 -0.08
C LEU A 86 10.70 14.10 0.79
N SER A 87 10.09 13.72 1.89
CA SER A 87 10.58 12.65 2.73
C SER A 87 9.64 11.46 2.63
N ILE A 88 10.20 10.28 2.51
CA ILE A 88 9.46 9.03 2.50
C ILE A 88 9.87 8.23 3.72
N ARG A 89 8.94 8.07 4.65
CA ARG A 89 9.12 7.21 5.80
C ARG A 89 8.64 5.81 5.45
N TYR A 90 9.47 4.84 5.72
CA TYR A 90 9.18 3.44 5.38
C TYR A 90 9.51 2.51 6.54
N LEU A 91 8.92 1.33 6.49
CA LEU A 91 9.10 0.30 7.49
C LEU A 91 10.40 -0.44 7.21
N SER A 92 11.44 -0.12 7.96
CA SER A 92 12.81 -0.61 7.70
C SER A 92 13.02 -2.09 7.96
N GLY A 93 12.10 -2.73 8.66
CA GLY A 93 12.05 -4.18 8.80
C GLY A 93 11.43 -4.92 7.61
N ARG A 94 10.78 -4.19 6.70
CA ARG A 94 10.08 -4.77 5.54
C ARG A 94 10.72 -4.42 4.20
N THR A 95 11.43 -3.31 4.15
CA THR A 95 12.06 -2.81 2.94
C THR A 95 13.32 -2.02 3.29
N ASP A 96 14.03 -1.56 2.28
CA ASP A 96 15.21 -0.74 2.43
C ASP A 96 15.17 0.48 1.50
N GLU A 97 16.11 1.41 1.70
CA GLU A 97 16.21 2.63 0.91
C GLU A 97 16.36 2.34 -0.59
N GLY A 98 17.20 1.39 -0.95
CA GLY A 98 17.41 1.02 -2.35
C GLY A 98 16.14 0.53 -3.03
N SER A 99 15.34 -0.26 -2.34
CA SER A 99 14.06 -0.76 -2.85
C SER A 99 13.03 0.37 -2.98
N ILE A 100 12.99 1.29 -2.02
CA ILE A 100 12.12 2.49 -2.10
C ILE A 100 12.51 3.35 -3.30
N LEU A 101 13.81 3.64 -3.48
CA LEU A 101 14.30 4.42 -4.61
C LEU A 101 14.00 3.75 -5.95
N ALA A 102 14.19 2.43 -6.05
CA ALA A 102 13.86 1.67 -7.24
C ALA A 102 12.36 1.74 -7.58
N ALA A 103 11.50 1.73 -6.56
CA ALA A 103 10.06 1.80 -6.73
C ALA A 103 9.58 3.18 -7.21
N ILE A 104 10.21 4.27 -6.78
CA ILE A 104 9.77 5.62 -7.12
C ILE A 104 10.38 6.16 -8.42
N ARG A 105 11.53 5.65 -8.87
CA ARG A 105 12.18 6.12 -10.10
C ARG A 105 11.28 6.09 -11.32
N PRO A 106 10.49 5.04 -11.59
CA PRO A 106 9.58 5.05 -12.73
C PRO A 106 8.39 6.01 -12.59
N LEU A 107 8.15 6.55 -11.39
CA LEU A 107 7.04 7.46 -11.12
C LEU A 107 7.40 8.93 -11.32
N ALA A 108 8.66 9.24 -11.56
CA ALA A 108 9.16 10.59 -11.71
C ALA A 108 10.09 10.69 -12.93
N LEU A 109 10.24 11.90 -13.45
CA LEU A 109 11.19 12.17 -14.53
C LEU A 109 12.63 12.11 -14.03
N ARG A 110 12.83 12.49 -12.77
CA ARG A 110 14.12 12.46 -12.10
C ARG A 110 13.93 12.25 -10.60
N VAL A 111 14.82 11.49 -10.00
CA VAL A 111 14.90 11.28 -8.55
C VAL A 111 16.35 11.43 -8.13
N ALA A 112 16.61 12.26 -7.14
CA ALA A 112 17.91 12.41 -6.54
C ALA A 112 17.80 12.33 -5.02
N VAL A 113 18.70 11.62 -4.36
CA VAL A 113 18.71 11.51 -2.92
C VAL A 113 19.38 12.73 -2.31
N VAL A 114 18.72 13.34 -1.34
CA VAL A 114 19.23 14.51 -0.62
C VAL A 114 20.02 14.05 0.59
N GLY A 115 21.17 14.69 0.82
CA GLY A 115 21.91 14.51 2.06
C GLY A 115 22.69 13.22 2.20
N GLN A 116 22.82 12.42 1.16
CA GLN A 116 23.72 11.25 1.20
C GLN A 116 25.16 11.63 1.46
N SER A 117 25.58 12.79 0.94
CA SER A 117 26.93 13.31 1.17
C SER A 117 27.17 13.71 2.63
N GLY A 118 26.11 13.93 3.40
CA GLY A 118 26.19 14.24 4.82
C GLY A 118 26.20 13.00 5.72
N ARG A 119 26.09 11.82 5.15
CA ARG A 119 26.17 10.58 5.91
C ARG A 119 27.62 10.31 6.26
N SER A 120 28.01 10.67 7.45
CA SER A 120 29.30 10.28 7.98
C SER A 120 29.36 8.76 8.08
N PRO A 121 30.45 8.18 7.66
CA PRO A 121 30.66 6.75 7.88
C PRO A 121 30.72 6.44 9.37
#